data_8f82acb24aa3fe657fb87f73c7bce391
#
_entry.id   8f82acb24aa3fe657fb87f73c7bce391
#
_cell.length_a   1.000
_cell.length_b   1.000
_cell.length_c   1.000
_cell.angle_alpha   90.00
_cell.angle_beta   90.00
_cell.angle_gamma   90.00
#
_symmetry.space_group_name_H-M   'P 1'
#
loop_
_entity.id
_entity.type
_entity.pdbx_description
1 polymer ?
#
loop_
_entity_poly.entity_id
_entity_poly.type
_entity_poly.pdbx_seq_one_letter_code
_entity_poly.pdbx_strand_id
1 'polypeptide(L)'
;MGKFSDRDFRYQSDLTDADFETLAVRAGQVRSSHGEHSEAIYTTSSYVFNSAAEAAARFSGDEAGYVYSRYTNPTVRTFEERLAALEGAEACVATASGMAAIYSVVIAHLEAGDSIVVSRNVFGSTNVLFEKIVRKFNIDVRYVDLLDLNAWQDAIDSTTRMLFLESPSNPMSEVADLEALADIAHKNNALLVVDNCFCTPALQKPLTFGADLIIHSATKYIDGQGRCLGGAVAGSQELVEPVIGVLRSASPTLSPFNAWVFLKGLETLSLRMKAHSENAMSLAQWLQQQSQVTKVNYAGLSDHP
;
A
#
# COMPACT_ATOMS: atom_id res chain seq x y z
N MET A 1 2.83 -7.29 22.30
CA MET A 1 1.86 -6.51 21.51
C MET A 1 0.54 -7.26 21.46
N GLY A 2 -0.53 -6.66 21.99
CA GLY A 2 -1.83 -7.33 22.08
C GLY A 2 -2.41 -7.60 20.70
N LYS A 3 -2.72 -8.85 20.42
CA LYS A 3 -3.47 -9.22 19.23
C LYS A 3 -4.81 -8.50 19.27
N PHE A 4 -5.15 -7.74 18.21
CA PHE A 4 -6.46 -7.11 18.03
C PHE A 4 -7.54 -8.18 17.74
N SER A 5 -7.71 -9.15 18.64
CA SER A 5 -8.52 -10.35 18.41
C SER A 5 -9.92 -10.32 19.03
N ASP A 6 -10.28 -9.26 19.80
CA ASP A 6 -11.62 -9.17 20.39
C ASP A 6 -12.58 -8.43 19.46
N ARG A 7 -12.92 -9.11 18.39
CA ARG A 7 -14.01 -8.76 17.51
C ARG A 7 -15.31 -9.30 18.12
N ASP A 8 -16.35 -8.50 18.16
CA ASP A 8 -17.68 -9.02 18.40
C ASP A 8 -18.14 -9.79 17.15
N PHE A 9 -17.83 -11.09 17.11
CA PHE A 9 -18.04 -11.96 15.94
C PHE A 9 -19.51 -12.19 15.57
N ARG A 10 -20.46 -11.66 16.32
CA ARG A 10 -21.91 -11.93 16.14
C ARG A 10 -22.44 -11.58 14.76
N TYR A 11 -21.74 -10.71 14.01
CA TYR A 11 -22.19 -10.22 12.69
C TYR A 11 -21.10 -10.27 11.62
N GLN A 12 -20.02 -11.02 11.84
CA GLN A 12 -18.95 -11.15 10.87
C GLN A 12 -19.30 -12.26 9.87
N SER A 13 -19.18 -11.96 8.57
CA SER A 13 -19.31 -12.96 7.51
C SER A 13 -18.07 -13.83 7.45
N ASP A 14 -18.25 -15.14 7.20
CA ASP A 14 -17.14 -15.98 6.77
C ASP A 14 -16.79 -15.61 5.33
N LEU A 15 -15.55 -15.19 5.11
CA LEU A 15 -15.05 -14.71 3.83
C LEU A 15 -13.84 -15.54 3.33
N THR A 16 -13.64 -16.73 3.88
CA THR A 16 -12.46 -17.57 3.61
C THR A 16 -12.29 -17.87 2.11
N ASP A 17 -13.40 -18.12 1.42
CA ASP A 17 -13.42 -18.44 -0.03
C ASP A 17 -14.11 -17.33 -0.86
N ALA A 18 -14.11 -16.09 -0.35
CA ALA A 18 -14.82 -15.01 -1.02
C ALA A 18 -14.01 -14.45 -2.20
N ASP A 19 -14.69 -14.22 -3.33
CA ASP A 19 -14.14 -13.54 -4.49
C ASP A 19 -13.80 -12.08 -4.20
N PHE A 20 -12.96 -11.50 -5.07
CA PHE A 20 -12.48 -10.11 -4.95
C PHE A 20 -13.61 -9.11 -4.72
N GLU A 21 -14.71 -9.21 -5.47
CA GLU A 21 -15.87 -8.31 -5.40
C GLU A 21 -16.57 -8.40 -4.04
N THR A 22 -16.67 -9.59 -3.47
CA THR A 22 -17.25 -9.80 -2.13
C THR A 22 -16.30 -9.25 -1.05
N LEU A 23 -15.00 -9.50 -1.17
CA LEU A 23 -13.99 -8.93 -0.27
C LEU A 23 -13.99 -7.40 -0.32
N ALA A 24 -14.10 -6.81 -1.51
CA ALA A 24 -14.15 -5.36 -1.73
C ALA A 24 -15.31 -4.67 -0.99
N VAL A 25 -16.41 -5.39 -0.78
CA VAL A 25 -17.62 -4.86 -0.10
C VAL A 25 -17.66 -5.23 1.38
N ARG A 26 -17.08 -6.38 1.80
CA ARG A 26 -17.35 -6.97 3.12
C ARG A 26 -16.13 -7.16 4.02
N ALA A 27 -14.92 -7.27 3.46
CA ALA A 27 -13.75 -7.52 4.28
C ALA A 27 -13.50 -6.40 5.31
N GLY A 28 -13.09 -6.79 6.50
CA GLY A 28 -12.80 -5.90 7.62
C GLY A 28 -14.03 -5.24 8.28
N GLN A 29 -15.24 -5.46 7.79
CA GLN A 29 -16.45 -4.86 8.37
C GLN A 29 -16.81 -5.53 9.70
N VAL A 30 -16.74 -4.76 10.79
CA VAL A 30 -17.23 -5.13 12.11
C VAL A 30 -18.44 -4.24 12.43
N ARG A 31 -19.61 -4.85 12.63
CA ARG A 31 -20.83 -4.12 12.98
C ARG A 31 -20.86 -3.80 14.47
N SER A 32 -21.38 -2.62 14.80
CA SER A 32 -21.64 -2.24 16.18
C SER A 32 -22.87 -2.99 16.74
N SER A 33 -23.23 -2.69 18.00
CA SER A 33 -24.45 -3.19 18.62
C SER A 33 -25.74 -2.78 17.89
N HIS A 34 -25.65 -1.82 16.95
CA HIS A 34 -26.81 -1.37 16.13
C HIS A 34 -27.02 -2.24 14.89
N GLY A 35 -26.05 -3.11 14.51
CA GLY A 35 -26.15 -4.00 13.36
C GLY A 35 -26.23 -3.26 12.02
N GLU A 36 -25.59 -2.12 11.89
CA GLU A 36 -25.60 -1.28 10.70
C GLU A 36 -25.12 -2.02 9.45
N HIS A 37 -25.72 -1.73 8.30
CA HIS A 37 -25.37 -2.38 7.04
C HIS A 37 -24.08 -1.83 6.44
N SER A 38 -23.91 -0.49 6.44
CA SER A 38 -22.72 0.21 5.98
C SER A 38 -21.80 0.54 7.16
N GLU A 39 -20.52 0.75 6.89
CA GLU A 39 -19.52 1.08 7.90
C GLU A 39 -19.82 2.43 8.57
N ALA A 40 -19.75 2.48 9.90
CA ALA A 40 -19.85 3.71 10.67
C ALA A 40 -18.58 4.54 10.57
N ILE A 41 -18.69 5.86 10.67
CA ILE A 41 -17.56 6.78 10.71
C ILE A 41 -17.31 7.21 12.16
N TYR A 42 -16.16 6.82 12.71
CA TYR A 42 -15.74 7.18 14.06
C TYR A 42 -14.78 8.35 14.02
N THR A 43 -15.27 9.58 14.17
CA THR A 43 -14.46 10.82 14.10
C THR A 43 -13.82 11.22 15.42
N THR A 44 -13.87 10.38 16.44
CA THR A 44 -13.27 10.64 17.75
C THR A 44 -11.74 10.63 17.71
N SER A 45 -11.10 11.43 18.55
CA SER A 45 -9.64 11.39 18.73
C SER A 45 -9.20 10.34 19.75
N SER A 46 -10.03 10.03 20.76
CA SER A 46 -9.69 9.16 21.89
C SER A 46 -10.90 8.38 22.37
N TYR A 47 -10.66 7.42 23.24
CA TYR A 47 -11.65 6.50 23.78
C TYR A 47 -11.65 6.55 25.32
N VAL A 48 -12.78 6.27 25.93
CA VAL A 48 -12.93 6.24 27.39
C VAL A 48 -12.65 4.83 27.92
N PHE A 49 -12.23 4.75 29.18
CA PHE A 49 -11.92 3.53 29.89
C PHE A 49 -12.80 3.41 31.14
N ASN A 50 -13.13 2.18 31.54
CA ASN A 50 -13.92 1.95 32.76
C ASN A 50 -13.07 2.10 34.02
N SER A 51 -11.73 1.96 33.91
CA SER A 51 -10.80 2.08 35.03
C SER A 51 -9.40 2.50 34.55
N ALA A 52 -8.58 3.00 35.49
CA ALA A 52 -7.16 3.26 35.24
C ALA A 52 -6.37 1.97 34.90
N ALA A 53 -6.78 0.84 35.46
CA ALA A 53 -6.16 -0.47 35.17
C ALA A 53 -6.43 -0.90 33.71
N GLU A 54 -7.68 -0.76 33.22
CA GLU A 54 -8.02 -1.00 31.82
C GLU A 54 -7.23 -0.08 30.90
N ALA A 55 -7.14 1.21 31.22
CA ALA A 55 -6.33 2.14 30.43
C ALA A 55 -4.87 1.69 30.35
N ALA A 56 -4.25 1.36 31.49
CA ALA A 56 -2.86 0.89 31.52
C ALA A 56 -2.67 -0.37 30.68
N ALA A 57 -3.56 -1.37 30.81
CA ALA A 57 -3.49 -2.61 30.05
C ALA A 57 -3.62 -2.40 28.52
N ARG A 58 -4.50 -1.48 28.10
CA ARG A 58 -4.64 -1.15 26.68
C ARG A 58 -3.45 -0.36 26.12
N PHE A 59 -2.89 0.57 26.91
CA PHE A 59 -1.70 1.31 26.48
C PHE A 59 -0.44 0.44 26.41
N SER A 60 -0.29 -0.55 27.33
CA SER A 60 0.80 -1.53 27.28
C SER A 60 0.62 -2.60 26.19
N GLY A 61 -0.62 -2.79 25.68
CA GLY A 61 -0.96 -3.84 24.73
C GLY A 61 -1.29 -5.20 25.38
N ASP A 62 -1.42 -5.25 26.71
CA ASP A 62 -1.82 -6.45 27.45
C ASP A 62 -3.32 -6.75 27.25
N GLU A 63 -4.13 -5.73 26.94
CA GLU A 63 -5.53 -5.83 26.61
C GLU A 63 -5.79 -5.19 25.23
N ALA A 64 -6.54 -5.90 24.38
CA ALA A 64 -6.96 -5.36 23.08
C ALA A 64 -7.99 -4.24 23.25
N GLY A 65 -7.90 -3.21 22.42
CA GLY A 65 -8.88 -2.12 22.41
C GLY A 65 -8.36 -0.83 21.79
N TYR A 66 -9.27 0.12 21.62
CA TYR A 66 -8.95 1.44 21.10
C TYR A 66 -8.53 2.36 22.24
N VAL A 67 -7.49 3.15 22.02
CA VAL A 67 -6.97 4.13 23.00
C VAL A 67 -6.94 5.54 22.43
N TYR A 68 -6.45 5.70 21.21
CA TYR A 68 -6.30 6.99 20.54
C TYR A 68 -6.29 6.78 19.02
N SER A 69 -7.01 7.62 18.28
CA SER A 69 -7.22 7.41 16.83
C SER A 69 -5.94 7.49 15.98
N ARG A 70 -4.87 8.11 16.47
CA ARG A 70 -3.55 8.07 15.82
C ARG A 70 -2.93 6.66 15.86
N TYR A 71 -3.26 5.86 16.87
CA TYR A 71 -2.78 4.49 16.99
C TYR A 71 -3.65 3.53 16.20
N THR A 72 -4.96 3.64 16.38
CA THR A 72 -5.96 2.86 15.65
C THR A 72 -7.35 3.49 15.80
N ASN A 73 -8.16 3.38 14.75
CA ASN A 73 -9.52 3.88 14.71
C ASN A 73 -10.40 2.84 13.98
N PRO A 74 -11.63 2.54 14.43
CA PRO A 74 -12.45 1.48 13.82
C PRO A 74 -12.67 1.65 12.31
N THR A 75 -12.91 2.89 11.84
CA THR A 75 -13.13 3.16 10.42
C THR A 75 -11.84 2.97 9.60
N VAL A 76 -10.70 3.48 10.11
CA VAL A 76 -9.41 3.32 9.47
C VAL A 76 -9.03 1.84 9.39
N ARG A 77 -9.22 1.11 10.50
CA ARG A 77 -8.95 -0.33 10.55
C ARG A 77 -9.79 -1.12 9.54
N THR A 78 -11.06 -0.77 9.35
CA THR A 78 -11.89 -1.44 8.33
C THR A 78 -11.30 -1.26 6.93
N PHE A 79 -10.78 -0.07 6.62
CA PHE A 79 -10.08 0.17 5.34
C PHE A 79 -8.80 -0.66 5.24
N GLU A 80 -7.98 -0.67 6.28
CA GLU A 80 -6.72 -1.44 6.34
C GLU A 80 -6.96 -2.94 6.13
N GLU A 81 -7.91 -3.53 6.86
CA GLU A 81 -8.26 -4.95 6.73
C GLU A 81 -8.84 -5.29 5.35
N ARG A 82 -9.65 -4.39 4.77
CA ARG A 82 -10.20 -4.59 3.43
C ARG A 82 -9.13 -4.56 2.37
N LEU A 83 -8.24 -3.58 2.42
CA LEU A 83 -7.13 -3.49 1.46
C LEU A 83 -6.16 -4.66 1.60
N ALA A 84 -5.84 -5.08 2.83
CA ALA A 84 -5.03 -6.28 3.07
C ALA A 84 -5.66 -7.52 2.42
N ALA A 85 -6.97 -7.74 2.63
CA ALA A 85 -7.68 -8.86 2.03
C ALA A 85 -7.66 -8.82 0.48
N LEU A 86 -7.79 -7.65 -0.11
CA LEU A 86 -7.75 -7.47 -1.58
C LEU A 86 -6.36 -7.72 -2.16
N GLU A 87 -5.29 -7.30 -1.48
CA GLU A 87 -3.90 -7.58 -1.89
C GLU A 87 -3.45 -9.01 -1.60
N GLY A 88 -4.16 -9.72 -0.69
CA GLY A 88 -3.71 -11.01 -0.17
C GLY A 88 -2.61 -10.87 0.88
N ALA A 89 -2.54 -9.73 1.55
CA ALA A 89 -1.58 -9.42 2.60
C ALA A 89 -2.08 -9.86 3.99
N GLU A 90 -1.15 -10.15 4.91
CA GLU A 90 -1.48 -10.44 6.31
C GLU A 90 -1.89 -9.19 7.09
N ALA A 91 -1.31 -8.04 6.73
CA ALA A 91 -1.54 -6.77 7.39
C ALA A 91 -1.49 -5.61 6.40
N CYS A 92 -2.17 -4.52 6.79
CA CYS A 92 -2.07 -3.24 6.11
C CYS A 92 -2.13 -2.12 7.16
N VAL A 93 -1.43 -1.01 6.89
CA VAL A 93 -1.51 0.22 7.66
C VAL A 93 -1.76 1.41 6.75
N ALA A 94 -2.73 2.25 7.12
CA ALA A 94 -3.13 3.42 6.36
C ALA A 94 -2.32 4.67 6.76
N THR A 95 -1.95 5.47 5.76
CA THR A 95 -1.15 6.69 5.92
C THR A 95 -1.85 7.91 5.33
N ALA A 96 -1.42 9.11 5.72
CA ALA A 96 -1.98 10.37 5.26
C ALA A 96 -1.85 10.59 3.73
N SER A 97 -0.91 9.92 3.08
CA SER A 97 -0.68 9.99 1.62
C SER A 97 0.22 8.85 1.16
N GLY A 98 0.29 8.58 -0.15
CA GLY A 98 1.26 7.63 -0.72
C GLY A 98 2.73 8.02 -0.40
N MET A 99 3.07 9.31 -0.41
CA MET A 99 4.40 9.78 -0.01
C MET A 99 4.71 9.49 1.46
N ALA A 100 3.70 9.60 2.35
CA ALA A 100 3.83 9.21 3.75
C ALA A 100 4.03 7.70 3.91
N ALA A 101 3.41 6.89 3.06
CA ALA A 101 3.62 5.44 3.02
C ALA A 101 5.08 5.11 2.65
N ILE A 102 5.60 5.67 1.55
CA ILE A 102 6.99 5.47 1.12
C ILE A 102 7.97 5.90 2.22
N TYR A 103 7.79 7.11 2.77
CA TYR A 103 8.64 7.62 3.85
C TYR A 103 8.63 6.70 5.07
N SER A 104 7.45 6.25 5.49
CA SER A 104 7.30 5.40 6.67
C SER A 104 7.96 4.03 6.49
N VAL A 105 7.89 3.43 5.29
CA VAL A 105 8.58 2.17 4.97
C VAL A 105 10.08 2.35 5.03
N VAL A 106 10.62 3.41 4.42
CA VAL A 106 12.06 3.67 4.43
C VAL A 106 12.59 3.85 5.85
N ILE A 107 11.92 4.68 6.67
CA ILE A 107 12.38 4.95 8.05
C ILE A 107 12.16 3.75 8.99
N ALA A 108 11.20 2.88 8.67
CA ALA A 108 10.94 1.68 9.46
C ALA A 108 11.98 0.57 9.23
N HIS A 109 12.55 0.49 8.03
CA HIS A 109 13.36 -0.65 7.61
C HIS A 109 14.81 -0.33 7.26
N LEU A 110 15.20 0.95 7.19
CA LEU A 110 16.56 1.35 6.90
C LEU A 110 17.18 2.15 8.05
N GLU A 111 18.45 1.93 8.27
CA GLU A 111 19.27 2.63 9.27
C GLU A 111 20.39 3.44 8.59
N ALA A 112 21.05 4.28 9.37
CA ALA A 112 22.21 5.04 8.88
C ALA A 112 23.34 4.10 8.47
N GLY A 113 23.79 4.19 7.23
CA GLY A 113 24.80 3.33 6.62
C GLY A 113 24.22 2.27 5.69
N ASP A 114 22.92 2.05 5.69
CA ASP A 114 22.25 1.19 4.71
C ASP A 114 22.16 1.84 3.33
N SER A 115 21.90 1.01 2.32
CA SER A 115 21.60 1.49 0.97
C SER A 115 20.27 0.95 0.45
N ILE A 116 19.66 1.73 -0.44
CA ILE A 116 18.47 1.38 -1.20
C ILE A 116 18.75 1.50 -2.70
N VAL A 117 18.37 0.49 -3.47
CA VAL A 117 18.40 0.53 -4.94
C VAL A 117 17.00 0.90 -5.45
N VAL A 118 16.91 1.92 -6.29
CA VAL A 118 15.65 2.53 -6.72
C VAL A 118 15.59 2.59 -8.25
N SER A 119 14.43 2.23 -8.82
CA SER A 119 14.19 2.52 -10.24
C SER A 119 14.26 4.02 -10.52
N ARG A 120 14.92 4.43 -11.62
CA ARG A 120 14.91 5.83 -12.09
C ARG A 120 13.50 6.31 -12.45
N ASN A 121 12.66 5.39 -12.88
CA ASN A 121 11.33 5.65 -13.44
C ASN A 121 10.23 5.56 -12.36
N VAL A 122 10.45 6.20 -11.22
CA VAL A 122 9.46 6.40 -10.17
C VAL A 122 8.91 7.83 -10.21
N PHE A 123 7.78 8.04 -9.55
CA PHE A 123 7.13 9.36 -9.48
C PHE A 123 8.12 10.46 -9.02
N GLY A 124 8.08 11.64 -9.66
CA GLY A 124 9.05 12.70 -9.41
C GLY A 124 9.21 13.11 -7.94
N SER A 125 8.10 13.13 -7.15
CA SER A 125 8.19 13.43 -5.71
C SER A 125 8.88 12.31 -4.92
N THR A 126 8.82 11.07 -5.38
CA THR A 126 9.55 9.94 -4.80
C THR A 126 11.05 10.15 -4.97
N ASN A 127 11.50 10.57 -6.16
CA ASN A 127 12.90 10.94 -6.40
C ASN A 127 13.34 12.09 -5.48
N VAL A 128 12.49 13.13 -5.33
CA VAL A 128 12.78 14.24 -4.41
C VAL A 128 12.87 13.77 -2.95
N LEU A 129 12.00 12.87 -2.53
CA LEU A 129 12.03 12.28 -1.18
C LEU A 129 13.37 11.57 -0.94
N PHE A 130 13.79 10.71 -1.84
CA PHE A 130 15.06 9.97 -1.72
C PHE A 130 16.25 10.92 -1.74
N GLU A 131 16.34 11.83 -2.69
CA GLU A 131 17.50 12.72 -2.86
C GLU A 131 17.60 13.81 -1.79
N LYS A 132 16.49 14.37 -1.35
CA LYS A 132 16.49 15.55 -0.48
C LYS A 132 16.23 15.25 0.99
N ILE A 133 15.64 14.09 1.29
CA ILE A 133 15.23 13.75 2.65
C ILE A 133 15.95 12.49 3.13
N VAL A 134 15.81 11.36 2.42
CA VAL A 134 16.36 10.06 2.83
C VAL A 134 17.88 10.11 2.95
N ARG A 135 18.58 10.70 1.98
CA ARG A 135 20.05 10.89 2.04
C ARG A 135 20.54 11.66 3.28
N LYS A 136 19.70 12.50 3.89
CA LYS A 136 20.06 13.23 5.13
C LYS A 136 20.21 12.31 6.34
N PHE A 137 19.60 11.12 6.30
CA PHE A 137 19.73 10.10 7.33
C PHE A 137 20.94 9.17 7.12
N ASN A 138 21.85 9.54 6.23
CA ASN A 138 23.03 8.75 5.85
C ASN A 138 22.64 7.38 5.24
N ILE A 139 21.54 7.35 4.49
CA ILE A 139 21.13 6.21 3.68
C ILE A 139 21.59 6.47 2.24
N ASP A 140 22.33 5.53 1.64
CA ASP A 140 22.78 5.65 0.25
C ASP A 140 21.66 5.25 -0.70
N VAL A 141 21.40 6.09 -1.72
CA VAL A 141 20.35 5.86 -2.73
C VAL A 141 21.00 5.66 -4.09
N ARG A 142 20.79 4.49 -4.70
CA ARG A 142 21.35 4.11 -6.00
C ARG A 142 20.25 3.93 -7.01
N TYR A 143 20.39 4.56 -8.18
CA TYR A 143 19.37 4.53 -9.22
C TYR A 143 19.79 3.64 -10.38
N VAL A 144 18.85 2.77 -10.79
CA VAL A 144 19.01 1.84 -11.91
C VAL A 144 17.89 1.99 -12.92
N ASP A 145 18.06 1.46 -14.12
CA ASP A 145 16.99 1.31 -15.09
C ASP A 145 16.03 0.21 -14.65
N LEU A 146 14.70 0.45 -14.78
CA LEU A 146 13.67 -0.48 -14.31
C LEU A 146 13.79 -1.85 -14.97
N LEU A 147 14.09 -1.89 -16.27
CA LEU A 147 14.07 -3.10 -17.09
C LEU A 147 15.42 -3.82 -17.14
N ASP A 148 16.49 -3.22 -16.64
CA ASP A 148 17.84 -3.81 -16.66
C ASP A 148 18.13 -4.59 -15.36
N LEU A 149 17.80 -5.89 -15.36
CA LEU A 149 18.03 -6.78 -14.22
C LEU A 149 19.52 -6.88 -13.83
N ASN A 150 20.46 -6.72 -14.78
CA ASN A 150 21.88 -6.71 -14.46
C ASN A 150 22.26 -5.44 -13.69
N ALA A 151 21.72 -4.27 -14.08
CA ALA A 151 21.94 -3.04 -13.36
C ALA A 151 21.43 -3.10 -11.91
N TRP A 152 20.28 -3.77 -11.66
CA TRP A 152 19.80 -4.03 -10.32
C TRP A 152 20.80 -4.87 -9.52
N GLN A 153 21.28 -5.97 -10.09
CA GLN A 153 22.22 -6.87 -9.42
C GLN A 153 23.57 -6.20 -9.15
N ASP A 154 24.11 -5.44 -10.09
CA ASP A 154 25.41 -4.74 -9.98
C ASP A 154 25.36 -3.59 -8.96
N ALA A 155 24.18 -3.01 -8.71
CA ALA A 155 24.00 -1.93 -7.73
C ALA A 155 23.91 -2.42 -6.27
N ILE A 156 23.73 -3.72 -6.05
CA ILE A 156 23.61 -4.32 -4.71
C ILE A 156 24.97 -4.59 -4.10
N ASP A 157 25.12 -4.28 -2.81
CA ASP A 157 26.26 -4.67 -1.98
C ASP A 157 25.80 -5.10 -0.57
N SER A 158 26.74 -5.31 0.33
CA SER A 158 26.49 -5.75 1.71
C SER A 158 25.68 -4.76 2.55
N THR A 159 25.55 -3.50 2.12
CA THR A 159 24.76 -2.47 2.80
C THR A 159 23.32 -2.38 2.28
N THR A 160 23.03 -3.01 1.16
CA THR A 160 21.69 -2.93 0.54
C THR A 160 20.65 -3.69 1.35
N ARG A 161 19.57 -3.00 1.70
CA ARG A 161 18.45 -3.56 2.47
C ARG A 161 17.11 -3.50 1.73
N MET A 162 17.04 -2.72 0.66
CA MET A 162 15.76 -2.50 -0.03
C MET A 162 15.98 -2.27 -1.52
N LEU A 163 15.13 -2.87 -2.33
CA LEU A 163 14.89 -2.54 -3.73
C LEU A 163 13.52 -1.85 -3.79
N PHE A 164 13.43 -0.70 -4.45
CA PHE A 164 12.20 0.07 -4.57
C PHE A 164 11.87 0.39 -6.02
N LEU A 165 10.65 0.11 -6.43
CA LEU A 165 10.17 0.41 -7.79
C LEU A 165 8.68 0.74 -7.82
N GLU A 166 8.26 1.32 -8.94
CA GLU A 166 6.87 1.53 -9.33
C GLU A 166 6.60 0.71 -10.61
N SER A 167 5.57 -0.13 -10.62
CA SER A 167 5.21 -0.96 -11.78
C SER A 167 3.69 -1.04 -11.93
N PRO A 168 3.14 -0.57 -13.11
CA PRO A 168 3.83 0.12 -14.21
C PRO A 168 4.41 1.47 -13.80
N SER A 169 5.53 1.87 -14.46
CA SER A 169 6.21 3.14 -14.17
C SER A 169 5.44 4.37 -14.64
N ASN A 170 5.65 5.51 -13.99
CA ASN A 170 5.06 6.79 -14.35
C ASN A 170 6.14 7.74 -14.93
N PRO A 171 6.04 8.25 -16.19
CA PRO A 171 4.87 8.16 -17.08
C PRO A 171 4.97 7.07 -18.16
N MET A 172 6.05 6.30 -18.22
CA MET A 172 6.39 5.47 -19.38
C MET A 172 5.59 4.17 -19.47
N SER A 173 4.85 3.79 -18.43
CA SER A 173 4.09 2.53 -18.36
C SER A 173 4.94 1.26 -18.54
N GLU A 174 6.21 1.32 -18.17
CA GLU A 174 7.09 0.15 -18.18
C GLU A 174 6.70 -0.81 -17.07
N VAL A 175 6.71 -2.10 -17.36
CA VAL A 175 6.33 -3.16 -16.43
C VAL A 175 7.57 -3.95 -16.02
N ALA A 176 7.80 -4.06 -14.72
CA ALA A 176 8.93 -4.79 -14.16
C ALA A 176 8.67 -6.30 -14.10
N ASP A 177 9.72 -7.10 -14.26
CA ASP A 177 9.72 -8.51 -13.90
C ASP A 177 9.86 -8.63 -12.37
N LEU A 178 8.70 -8.68 -11.67
CA LEU A 178 8.66 -8.69 -10.21
C LEU A 178 9.25 -9.96 -9.61
N GLU A 179 9.07 -11.13 -10.25
CA GLU A 179 9.63 -12.40 -9.77
C GLU A 179 11.16 -12.37 -9.83
N ALA A 180 11.72 -11.92 -10.95
CA ALA A 180 13.17 -11.80 -11.09
C ALA A 180 13.75 -10.79 -10.08
N LEU A 181 13.07 -9.66 -9.84
CA LEU A 181 13.50 -8.66 -8.86
C LEU A 181 13.38 -9.14 -7.42
N ALA A 182 12.33 -9.91 -7.08
CA ALA A 182 12.18 -10.56 -5.79
C ALA A 182 13.33 -11.55 -5.54
N ASP A 183 13.65 -12.37 -6.55
CA ASP A 183 14.79 -13.31 -6.50
C ASP A 183 16.12 -12.59 -6.25
N ILE A 184 16.35 -11.44 -6.93
CA ILE A 184 17.56 -10.63 -6.75
C ILE A 184 17.58 -10.03 -5.33
N ALA A 185 16.49 -9.47 -4.85
CA ALA A 185 16.39 -8.89 -3.52
C ALA A 185 16.65 -9.95 -2.43
N HIS A 186 15.94 -11.06 -2.47
CA HIS A 186 16.00 -12.10 -1.43
C HIS A 186 17.35 -12.82 -1.37
N LYS A 187 18.02 -13.06 -2.50
CA LYS A 187 19.39 -13.61 -2.54
C LYS A 187 20.41 -12.71 -1.82
N ASN A 188 20.09 -11.44 -1.67
CA ASN A 188 20.95 -10.44 -1.02
C ASN A 188 20.41 -9.99 0.35
N ASN A 189 19.41 -10.66 0.92
CA ASN A 189 18.72 -10.31 2.17
C ASN A 189 18.16 -8.87 2.17
N ALA A 190 17.70 -8.40 1.02
CA ALA A 190 17.03 -7.12 0.84
C ALA A 190 15.52 -7.32 0.62
N LEU A 191 14.72 -6.31 0.98
CA LEU A 191 13.29 -6.29 0.74
C LEU A 191 12.99 -5.80 -0.68
N LEU A 192 11.99 -6.39 -1.33
CA LEU A 192 11.38 -5.83 -2.55
C LEU A 192 10.12 -5.04 -2.18
N VAL A 193 10.15 -3.72 -2.40
CA VAL A 193 9.04 -2.80 -2.14
C VAL A 193 8.49 -2.28 -3.46
N VAL A 194 7.20 -2.51 -3.70
CA VAL A 194 6.53 -2.17 -4.97
C VAL A 194 5.44 -1.14 -4.74
N ASP A 195 5.54 0.01 -5.42
CA ASP A 195 4.42 0.95 -5.52
C ASP A 195 3.43 0.44 -6.58
N ASN A 196 2.28 -0.08 -6.11
CA ASN A 196 1.21 -0.67 -6.89
C ASN A 196 0.04 0.31 -7.14
N CYS A 197 0.32 1.59 -7.09
CA CYS A 197 -0.67 2.66 -7.12
C CYS A 197 -1.56 2.63 -8.38
N PHE A 198 -0.99 2.33 -9.56
CA PHE A 198 -1.73 2.34 -10.82
C PHE A 198 -2.53 1.06 -11.06
N CYS A 199 -1.94 -0.10 -10.85
CA CYS A 199 -2.65 -1.37 -11.05
C CYS A 199 -3.69 -1.61 -9.98
N THR A 200 -3.44 -1.22 -8.75
CA THR A 200 -4.27 -1.58 -7.59
C THR A 200 -4.40 -3.11 -7.43
N PRO A 201 -4.93 -3.66 -6.35
CA PRO A 201 -5.12 -5.11 -6.23
C PRO A 201 -6.11 -5.70 -7.26
N ALA A 202 -6.82 -4.85 -8.00
CA ALA A 202 -7.75 -5.31 -9.04
C ALA A 202 -7.05 -5.79 -10.32
N LEU A 203 -5.84 -5.30 -10.62
CA LEU A 203 -5.09 -5.67 -11.83
C LEU A 203 -3.77 -6.36 -11.54
N GLN A 204 -3.13 -6.09 -10.39
CA GLN A 204 -1.83 -6.66 -10.01
C GLN A 204 -1.77 -6.87 -8.50
N LYS A 205 -1.27 -8.05 -8.09
CA LYS A 205 -1.00 -8.39 -6.68
C LYS A 205 0.49 -8.71 -6.53
N PRO A 206 1.35 -7.73 -6.27
CA PRO A 206 2.80 -7.92 -6.26
C PRO A 206 3.31 -8.96 -5.25
N LEU A 207 2.59 -9.20 -4.13
CA LEU A 207 2.93 -10.26 -3.17
C LEU A 207 2.95 -11.65 -3.82
N THR A 208 2.09 -11.91 -4.82
CA THR A 208 2.07 -13.20 -5.54
C THR A 208 3.29 -13.41 -6.41
N PHE A 209 4.05 -12.37 -6.68
CA PHE A 209 5.31 -12.37 -7.43
C PHE A 209 6.54 -12.20 -6.52
N GLY A 210 6.37 -12.33 -5.20
CA GLY A 210 7.46 -12.30 -4.25
C GLY A 210 7.81 -10.91 -3.69
N ALA A 211 7.04 -9.86 -3.97
CA ALA A 211 7.23 -8.58 -3.27
C ALA A 211 6.97 -8.73 -1.76
N ASP A 212 7.71 -7.98 -0.95
CA ASP A 212 7.61 -8.03 0.52
C ASP A 212 6.62 -6.98 1.06
N LEU A 213 6.67 -5.77 0.51
CA LEU A 213 5.80 -4.66 0.88
C LEU A 213 5.21 -3.98 -0.35
N ILE A 214 3.93 -3.66 -0.24
CA ILE A 214 3.18 -2.94 -1.27
C ILE A 214 2.86 -1.54 -0.79
N ILE A 215 3.10 -0.55 -1.64
CA ILE A 215 2.72 0.84 -1.40
C ILE A 215 1.48 1.18 -2.24
N HIS A 216 0.57 1.94 -1.64
CA HIS A 216 -0.53 2.56 -2.35
C HIS A 216 -0.62 4.06 -2.11
N SER A 217 -0.82 4.82 -3.16
CA SER A 217 -1.46 6.12 -3.08
C SER A 217 -2.97 5.93 -3.24
N ALA A 218 -3.69 5.83 -2.13
CA ALA A 218 -5.14 5.65 -2.16
C ALA A 218 -5.87 6.83 -2.83
N THR A 219 -5.19 7.98 -2.92
CA THR A 219 -5.59 9.19 -3.66
C THR A 219 -5.97 8.93 -5.12
N LYS A 220 -5.38 7.89 -5.75
CA LYS A 220 -5.55 7.60 -7.18
C LYS A 220 -6.78 6.71 -7.41
N TYR A 221 -6.59 5.51 -7.92
CA TYR A 221 -7.70 4.64 -8.31
C TYR A 221 -8.46 4.01 -7.15
N ILE A 222 -7.88 3.93 -5.94
CA ILE A 222 -8.63 3.47 -4.75
C ILE A 222 -9.75 4.46 -4.45
N ASP A 223 -9.47 5.77 -4.39
CA ASP A 223 -10.53 6.80 -4.34
C ASP A 223 -11.33 6.85 -5.66
N GLY A 224 -10.62 6.96 -6.77
CA GLY A 224 -11.15 6.94 -8.13
C GLY A 224 -11.92 8.19 -8.56
N GLN A 225 -12.10 9.19 -7.70
CA GLN A 225 -12.90 10.39 -7.98
C GLN A 225 -12.21 11.71 -7.56
N GLY A 226 -10.97 11.67 -7.07
CA GLY A 226 -10.21 12.84 -6.67
C GLY A 226 -10.77 13.59 -5.45
N ARG A 227 -11.36 12.86 -4.49
CA ARG A 227 -12.07 13.42 -3.32
C ARG A 227 -11.14 13.70 -2.15
N CYS A 228 -10.14 12.85 -1.90
CA CYS A 228 -9.27 12.98 -0.74
C CYS A 228 -7.89 12.34 -0.94
N LEU A 229 -6.98 12.69 -0.03
CA LEU A 229 -5.63 12.14 0.02
C LEU A 229 -5.55 10.98 0.99
N GLY A 230 -4.72 10.00 0.65
CA GLY A 230 -4.37 8.89 1.52
C GLY A 230 -3.37 7.96 0.88
N GLY A 231 -2.83 7.06 1.69
CA GLY A 231 -1.93 6.01 1.28
C GLY A 231 -2.08 4.79 2.15
N ALA A 232 -1.36 3.73 1.81
CA ALA A 232 -1.30 2.52 2.61
C ALA A 232 -0.02 1.74 2.33
N VAL A 233 0.37 0.91 3.30
CA VAL A 233 1.41 -0.09 3.19
C VAL A 233 0.81 -1.44 3.53
N ALA A 234 0.98 -2.45 2.67
CA ALA A 234 0.49 -3.80 2.89
C ALA A 234 1.63 -4.82 2.74
N GLY A 235 1.57 -5.92 3.51
CA GLY A 235 2.58 -6.98 3.49
C GLY A 235 2.36 -7.99 4.61
N SER A 236 3.43 -8.69 5.02
CA SER A 236 3.38 -9.55 6.20
C SER A 236 3.19 -8.73 7.48
N GLN A 237 2.62 -9.35 8.53
CA GLN A 237 2.47 -8.70 9.83
C GLN A 237 3.83 -8.24 10.40
N GLU A 238 4.87 -9.05 10.21
CA GLU A 238 6.22 -8.76 10.68
C GLU A 238 6.79 -7.49 10.05
N LEU A 239 6.60 -7.29 8.75
CA LEU A 239 7.11 -6.14 8.02
C LEU A 239 6.25 -4.88 8.16
N VAL A 240 4.95 -5.02 8.40
CA VAL A 240 4.05 -3.86 8.60
C VAL A 240 4.15 -3.31 10.03
N GLU A 241 4.48 -4.12 11.03
CA GLU A 241 4.56 -3.68 12.44
C GLU A 241 5.57 -2.55 12.69
N PRO A 242 6.82 -2.56 12.14
CA PRO A 242 7.74 -1.43 12.24
C PRO A 242 7.16 -0.13 11.63
N VAL A 243 6.44 -0.25 10.52
CA VAL A 243 5.78 0.89 9.88
C VAL A 243 4.69 1.49 10.79
N ILE A 244 3.90 0.64 11.46
CA ILE A 244 2.94 1.08 12.48
C ILE A 244 3.66 1.85 13.61
N GLY A 245 4.84 1.40 14.02
CA GLY A 245 5.69 2.09 15.00
C GLY A 245 6.05 3.53 14.57
N VAL A 246 6.40 3.72 13.30
CA VAL A 246 6.66 5.05 12.71
C VAL A 246 5.39 5.90 12.73
N LEU A 247 4.23 5.37 12.34
CA LEU A 247 2.97 6.11 12.35
C LEU A 247 2.57 6.57 13.75
N ARG A 248 2.72 5.69 14.74
CA ARG A 248 2.43 6.01 16.15
C ARG A 248 3.27 7.17 16.67
N SER A 249 4.53 7.26 16.23
CA SER A 249 5.50 8.26 16.71
C SER A 249 5.50 9.53 15.86
N ALA A 250 5.61 9.41 14.52
CA ALA A 250 5.73 10.53 13.59
C ALA A 250 4.37 11.06 13.06
N SER A 251 3.28 10.31 13.29
CA SER A 251 1.90 10.75 13.03
C SER A 251 1.47 11.02 11.58
N PRO A 252 1.98 10.37 10.53
CA PRO A 252 1.44 10.53 9.18
C PRO A 252 0.17 9.66 8.98
N THR A 253 -0.79 9.76 9.90
CA THR A 253 -1.97 8.90 10.00
C THR A 253 -3.13 9.37 9.14
N LEU A 254 -3.97 8.43 8.67
CA LEU A 254 -5.13 8.70 7.85
C LEU A 254 -6.32 9.23 8.68
N SER A 255 -7.08 10.17 8.13
CA SER A 255 -8.36 10.62 8.69
C SER A 255 -9.42 9.50 8.58
N PRO A 256 -10.25 9.26 9.62
CA PRO A 256 -11.38 8.31 9.53
C PRO A 256 -12.36 8.64 8.40
N PHE A 257 -12.59 9.92 8.12
CA PHE A 257 -13.45 10.33 7.01
C PHE A 257 -12.86 9.91 5.66
N ASN A 258 -11.55 10.13 5.44
CA ASN A 258 -10.88 9.72 4.20
C ASN A 258 -10.88 8.19 4.08
N ALA A 259 -10.65 7.45 5.18
CA ALA A 259 -10.73 6.00 5.21
C ALA A 259 -12.11 5.49 4.74
N TRP A 260 -13.19 6.13 5.21
CA TRP A 260 -14.54 5.80 4.79
C TRP A 260 -14.76 6.08 3.29
N VAL A 261 -14.24 7.20 2.77
CA VAL A 261 -14.29 7.50 1.33
C VAL A 261 -13.58 6.42 0.52
N PHE A 262 -12.41 5.97 0.98
CA PHE A 262 -11.68 4.89 0.31
C PHE A 262 -12.40 3.55 0.39
N LEU A 263 -13.07 3.23 1.49
CA LEU A 263 -13.94 2.05 1.59
C LEU A 263 -14.98 2.07 0.46
N LYS A 264 -15.64 3.23 0.23
CA LYS A 264 -16.61 3.38 -0.86
C LYS A 264 -15.97 3.31 -2.25
N GLY A 265 -14.71 3.69 -2.37
CA GLY A 265 -13.93 3.53 -3.60
C GLY A 265 -13.58 2.06 -3.88
N LEU A 266 -13.18 1.30 -2.86
CA LEU A 266 -12.87 -0.13 -2.98
C LEU A 266 -14.07 -0.95 -3.45
N GLU A 267 -15.29 -0.65 -2.99
CA GLU A 267 -16.52 -1.38 -3.34
C GLU A 267 -16.78 -1.46 -4.85
N THR A 268 -16.26 -0.51 -5.64
CA THR A 268 -16.42 -0.45 -7.09
C THR A 268 -15.10 -0.55 -7.86
N LEU A 269 -14.00 -0.89 -7.17
CA LEU A 269 -12.66 -0.84 -7.76
C LEU A 269 -12.53 -1.76 -8.97
N SER A 270 -12.95 -3.02 -8.86
CA SER A 270 -12.91 -4.01 -9.95
C SER A 270 -13.64 -3.51 -11.20
N LEU A 271 -14.87 -3.00 -11.03
CA LEU A 271 -15.69 -2.47 -12.12
C LEU A 271 -15.02 -1.29 -12.82
N ARG A 272 -14.45 -0.37 -12.05
CA ARG A 272 -13.78 0.82 -12.60
C ARG A 272 -12.48 0.46 -13.32
N MET A 273 -11.65 -0.39 -12.71
CA MET A 273 -10.36 -0.78 -13.32
C MET A 273 -10.57 -1.57 -14.61
N LYS A 274 -11.59 -2.44 -14.68
CA LYS A 274 -11.99 -3.11 -15.92
C LYS A 274 -12.35 -2.10 -17.02
N ALA A 275 -13.24 -1.16 -16.72
CA ALA A 275 -13.67 -0.14 -17.68
C ALA A 275 -12.50 0.78 -18.11
N HIS A 276 -11.61 1.16 -17.18
CA HIS A 276 -10.40 1.93 -17.50
C HIS A 276 -9.49 1.17 -18.46
N SER A 277 -9.24 -0.12 -18.21
CA SER A 277 -8.38 -0.95 -19.05
C SER A 277 -8.96 -1.17 -20.45
N GLU A 278 -10.27 -1.41 -20.57
CA GLU A 278 -10.97 -1.56 -21.85
C GLU A 278 -10.91 -0.26 -22.68
N ASN A 279 -11.16 0.88 -22.03
CA ASN A 279 -11.08 2.18 -22.69
C ASN A 279 -9.65 2.54 -23.11
N ALA A 280 -8.67 2.28 -22.24
CA ALA A 280 -7.25 2.53 -22.55
C ALA A 280 -6.75 1.66 -23.70
N MET A 281 -7.13 0.38 -23.74
CA MET A 281 -6.81 -0.54 -24.84
C MET A 281 -7.38 -0.02 -26.16
N SER A 282 -8.66 0.36 -26.19
CA SER A 282 -9.33 0.89 -27.39
C SER A 282 -8.65 2.16 -27.88
N LEU A 283 -8.28 3.07 -26.99
CA LEU A 283 -7.56 4.28 -27.31
C LEU A 283 -6.14 3.99 -27.82
N ALA A 284 -5.40 3.11 -27.18
CA ALA A 284 -4.06 2.73 -27.57
C ALA A 284 -4.02 2.13 -28.99
N GLN A 285 -4.92 1.19 -29.29
CA GLN A 285 -5.07 0.59 -30.63
C GLN A 285 -5.46 1.62 -31.69
N TRP A 286 -6.35 2.56 -31.35
CA TRP A 286 -6.69 3.65 -32.28
C TRP A 286 -5.50 4.57 -32.52
N LEU A 287 -4.74 4.93 -31.48
CA LEU A 287 -3.55 5.77 -31.61
C LEU A 287 -2.46 5.13 -32.48
N GLN A 288 -2.25 3.80 -32.38
CA GLN A 288 -1.29 3.08 -33.24
C GLN A 288 -1.59 3.23 -34.74
N GLN A 289 -2.85 3.52 -35.11
CA GLN A 289 -3.28 3.68 -36.50
C GLN A 289 -3.12 5.12 -37.03
N GLN A 290 -2.76 6.08 -36.17
CA GLN A 290 -2.64 7.50 -36.59
C GLN A 290 -1.26 7.79 -37.14
N SER A 291 -1.20 8.39 -38.33
CA SER A 291 0.06 8.70 -39.02
C SER A 291 0.97 9.67 -38.25
N GLN A 292 0.42 10.46 -37.35
CA GLN A 292 1.14 11.43 -36.53
C GLN A 292 1.76 10.80 -35.26
N VAL A 293 1.36 9.58 -34.92
CA VAL A 293 1.83 8.86 -33.73
C VAL A 293 2.94 7.90 -34.12
N THR A 294 4.12 8.09 -33.57
CA THR A 294 5.29 7.26 -33.86
C THR A 294 5.41 6.04 -32.94
N LYS A 295 4.89 6.15 -31.71
CA LYS A 295 4.93 5.07 -30.72
C LYS A 295 3.80 5.26 -29.69
N VAL A 296 3.21 4.15 -29.26
CA VAL A 296 2.26 4.09 -28.14
C VAL A 296 2.84 3.17 -27.06
N ASN A 297 3.01 3.68 -25.85
CA ASN A 297 3.42 2.90 -24.70
C ASN A 297 2.18 2.60 -23.83
N TYR A 298 1.71 1.37 -23.85
CA TYR A 298 0.63 0.88 -23.02
C TYR A 298 0.82 -0.59 -22.71
N ALA A 299 0.87 -0.95 -21.44
CA ALA A 299 1.19 -2.30 -20.96
C ALA A 299 0.25 -3.41 -21.46
N GLY A 300 -0.94 -3.06 -21.96
CA GLY A 300 -1.88 -4.02 -22.54
C GLY A 300 -1.64 -4.34 -24.02
N LEU A 301 -0.77 -3.62 -24.75
CA LEU A 301 -0.47 -3.88 -26.14
C LEU A 301 0.45 -5.09 -26.29
N SER A 302 0.26 -5.88 -27.36
CA SER A 302 1.04 -7.10 -27.62
C SER A 302 2.51 -6.85 -27.96
N ASP A 303 2.85 -5.62 -28.35
CA ASP A 303 4.20 -5.16 -28.69
C ASP A 303 4.87 -4.38 -27.54
N HIS A 304 4.24 -4.34 -26.37
CA HIS A 304 4.85 -3.79 -25.15
C HIS A 304 5.98 -4.72 -24.70
N PRO A 305 7.19 -4.18 -24.36
CA PRO A 305 8.33 -4.98 -23.92
C PRO A 305 8.08 -5.76 -22.63
#